data_2e763463493838abae0ddf201168e491
#
_entry.id   2e763463493838abae0ddf201168e491
#
_cell.length_a   1.000
_cell.length_b   1.000
_cell.length_c   1.000
_cell.angle_alpha   90.00
_cell.angle_beta   90.00
_cell.angle_gamma   90.00
#
_symmetry.space_group_name_H-M   'P 1'
#
loop_
_entity.id
_entity.type
_entity.pdbx_description
1 polymer ?
#
loop_
_entity_poly.entity_id
_entity_poly.type
_entity_poly.pdbx_seq_one_letter_code
_entity_poly.pdbx_strand_id
1 'polypeptide(L)'
;MPHKKRVRIYRQNQTMETCLCCCILMILDYYYRLPGGRSYPTRQMEDQLYGFLGYQLENEAGDHRFLKGTPLSAAAWFLSERNLRTAIYHSEEEMLCNTLWGAPYYPAEIFPYILEKYKYWLQLGAQKIELKKCEKLSGKLLKSLLDQGMLILTACVVNSEEGQVLHAVLIDSYYEGDGLVLFHVCDPACGQYT
;
A
#
# COMPACT_ATOMS: atom_id res chain seq x y z
N MET A 1 14.59 18.05 -18.29
CA MET A 1 13.97 17.71 -16.98
C MET A 1 14.98 16.90 -16.19
N PRO A 2 15.21 17.15 -14.90
CA PRO A 2 16.10 16.32 -14.12
C PRO A 2 15.51 14.89 -14.12
N HIS A 3 16.34 13.88 -14.40
CA HIS A 3 15.93 12.48 -14.32
C HIS A 3 15.47 12.19 -12.89
N LYS A 4 14.15 12.19 -12.66
CA LYS A 4 13.60 11.72 -11.39
C LYS A 4 14.07 10.28 -11.20
N LYS A 5 14.67 9.99 -10.06
CA LYS A 5 15.02 8.63 -9.67
C LYS A 5 13.75 7.80 -9.74
N ARG A 6 13.76 6.70 -10.47
CA ARG A 6 12.61 5.79 -10.55
C ARG A 6 12.64 4.78 -9.42
N VAL A 7 11.47 4.37 -9.00
CA VAL A 7 11.30 3.26 -8.05
C VAL A 7 11.78 1.97 -8.73
N ARG A 8 12.52 1.15 -8.01
CA ARG A 8 12.81 -0.22 -8.46
C ARG A 8 11.62 -1.10 -8.12
N ILE A 9 11.14 -1.85 -9.10
CA ILE A 9 10.03 -2.76 -8.90
C ILE A 9 10.55 -4.09 -8.40
N TYR A 10 9.97 -4.55 -7.31
CA TYR A 10 10.22 -5.85 -6.71
C TYR A 10 9.01 -6.74 -6.90
N ARG A 11 9.25 -7.99 -7.24
CA ARG A 11 8.18 -8.96 -7.42
C ARG A 11 7.75 -9.53 -6.08
N GLN A 12 6.47 -9.37 -5.76
CA GLN A 12 5.89 -9.95 -4.55
C GLN A 12 5.97 -11.48 -4.54
N ASN A 13 5.88 -12.06 -3.36
CA ASN A 13 5.71 -13.50 -3.20
C ASN A 13 4.33 -13.91 -3.73
N GLN A 14 4.31 -14.74 -4.77
CA GLN A 14 3.06 -15.17 -5.42
C GLN A 14 2.19 -16.09 -4.55
N THR A 15 2.73 -16.64 -3.48
CA THR A 15 2.00 -17.55 -2.58
C THR A 15 1.38 -16.84 -1.38
N MET A 16 1.62 -15.54 -1.22
CA MET A 16 1.13 -14.73 -0.10
C MET A 16 0.65 -13.37 -0.61
N GLU A 17 -0.39 -12.82 0.00
CA GLU A 17 -0.93 -11.51 -0.36
C GLU A 17 -0.10 -10.36 0.25
N THR A 18 1.12 -10.26 -0.19
CA THR A 18 2.16 -9.35 0.32
C THR A 18 2.35 -8.10 -0.54
N CYS A 19 1.45 -7.80 -1.46
CA CYS A 19 1.58 -6.68 -2.40
C CYS A 19 1.86 -5.34 -1.69
N LEU A 20 1.18 -5.06 -0.58
CA LEU A 20 1.40 -3.84 0.19
C LEU A 20 2.78 -3.84 0.87
N CYS A 21 3.22 -4.97 1.42
CA CYS A 21 4.55 -5.10 2.02
C CYS A 21 5.65 -4.89 0.97
N CYS A 22 5.45 -5.43 -0.22
CA CYS A 22 6.35 -5.21 -1.34
C CYS A 22 6.42 -3.73 -1.74
N CYS A 23 5.29 -3.03 -1.81
CA CYS A 23 5.24 -1.59 -2.05
C CYS A 23 5.98 -0.79 -0.96
N ILE A 24 5.83 -1.17 0.31
CA ILE A 24 6.57 -0.54 1.42
C ILE A 24 8.08 -0.69 1.21
N LEU A 25 8.55 -1.88 0.85
CA LEU A 25 9.96 -2.13 0.58
C LEU A 25 10.48 -1.32 -0.62
N MET A 26 9.69 -1.18 -1.68
CA MET A 26 10.00 -0.30 -2.82
C MET A 26 10.15 1.16 -2.39
N ILE A 27 9.27 1.65 -1.51
CA ILE A 27 9.34 3.02 -0.96
C ILE A 27 10.62 3.18 -0.14
N LEU A 28 10.94 2.24 0.73
CA LEU A 28 12.15 2.30 1.54
C LEU A 28 13.41 2.30 0.68
N ASP A 29 13.50 1.46 -0.35
CA ASP A 29 14.64 1.48 -1.28
C ASP A 29 14.74 2.79 -2.03
N TYR A 30 13.62 3.36 -2.41
CA TYR A 30 13.61 4.65 -3.11
C TYR A 30 14.21 5.78 -2.26
N TYR A 31 13.79 5.90 -0.99
CA TYR A 31 14.23 7.00 -0.12
C TYR A 31 15.59 6.74 0.53
N TYR A 32 15.86 5.52 0.96
CA TYR A 32 17.05 5.21 1.76
C TYR A 32 18.16 4.51 1.01
N ARG A 33 17.94 4.12 -0.26
CA ARG A 33 18.91 3.33 -1.04
C ARG A 33 19.42 2.15 -0.22
N LEU A 34 18.50 1.31 0.20
CA LEU A 34 18.81 0.20 1.07
C LEU A 34 20.03 -0.59 0.58
N PRO A 35 20.96 -0.94 1.46
CA PRO A 35 22.15 -1.68 1.10
C PRO A 35 21.78 -3.07 0.56
N GLY A 36 22.46 -3.56 -0.45
CA GLY A 36 22.25 -4.91 -0.98
C GLY A 36 22.18 -5.03 -2.49
N GLY A 37 22.29 -3.92 -3.22
CA GLY A 37 22.40 -3.97 -4.67
C GLY A 37 21.17 -4.60 -5.35
N ARG A 38 21.40 -5.56 -6.28
CA ARG A 38 20.34 -6.15 -7.11
C ARG A 38 19.45 -7.19 -6.40
N SER A 39 19.78 -7.59 -5.19
CA SER A 39 19.12 -8.68 -4.45
C SER A 39 18.19 -8.21 -3.32
N TYR A 40 17.93 -6.92 -3.20
CA TYR A 40 17.07 -6.36 -2.19
C TYR A 40 15.72 -5.94 -2.77
N PRO A 41 14.58 -6.12 -2.06
CA PRO A 41 14.43 -6.82 -0.80
C PRO A 41 14.48 -8.33 -0.97
N THR A 42 14.86 -9.02 0.09
CA THR A 42 14.74 -10.47 0.11
C THR A 42 13.31 -10.88 0.43
N ARG A 43 12.90 -12.06 -0.05
CA ARG A 43 11.63 -12.70 0.33
C ARG A 43 11.44 -12.73 1.85
N GLN A 44 12.50 -12.98 2.59
CA GLN A 44 12.48 -13.01 4.04
C GLN A 44 12.03 -11.67 4.65
N MET A 45 12.43 -10.54 4.08
CA MET A 45 12.00 -9.24 4.59
C MET A 45 10.54 -8.95 4.29
N GLU A 46 10.06 -9.36 3.14
CA GLU A 46 8.65 -9.28 2.77
C GLU A 46 7.80 -10.11 3.73
N ASP A 47 8.19 -11.35 4.00
CA ASP A 47 7.52 -12.26 4.93
C ASP A 47 7.54 -11.71 6.37
N GLN A 48 8.68 -11.19 6.83
CA GLN A 48 8.78 -10.56 8.14
C GLN A 48 7.90 -9.33 8.27
N LEU A 49 7.84 -8.50 7.22
CA LEU A 49 7.01 -7.31 7.21
C LEU A 49 5.52 -7.69 7.21
N TYR A 50 5.14 -8.71 6.45
CA TYR A 50 3.79 -9.24 6.45
C TYR A 50 3.40 -9.84 7.80
N GLY A 51 4.27 -10.61 8.41
CA GLY A 51 4.06 -11.15 9.76
C GLY A 51 3.88 -10.07 10.83
N PHE A 52 4.46 -8.88 10.61
CA PHE A 52 4.37 -7.76 11.54
C PHE A 52 3.16 -6.85 11.29
N LEU A 53 2.85 -6.54 10.03
CA LEU A 53 1.83 -5.56 9.64
C LEU A 53 0.52 -6.18 9.16
N GLY A 54 0.55 -7.44 8.73
CA GLY A 54 -0.60 -8.14 8.17
C GLY A 54 -1.73 -8.34 9.18
N TYR A 55 -2.91 -8.62 8.67
CA TYR A 55 -4.03 -9.01 9.52
C TYR A 55 -3.77 -10.39 10.14
N GLN A 56 -3.87 -10.46 11.46
CA GLN A 56 -3.74 -11.70 12.21
C GLN A 56 -5.03 -11.94 12.97
N LEU A 57 -5.73 -13.03 12.68
CA LEU A 57 -6.84 -13.52 13.49
C LEU A 57 -6.32 -14.63 14.39
N GLU A 58 -6.56 -14.47 15.67
CA GLU A 58 -6.39 -15.53 16.64
C GLU A 58 -7.69 -16.33 16.70
N ASN A 59 -7.64 -17.63 16.45
CA ASN A 59 -8.79 -18.49 16.64
C ASN A 59 -8.90 -18.88 18.13
N GLU A 60 -10.05 -19.47 18.54
CA GLU A 60 -10.29 -19.92 19.91
C GLU A 60 -9.27 -20.95 20.41
N ALA A 61 -8.52 -21.61 19.53
CA ALA A 61 -7.46 -22.56 19.85
C ALA A 61 -6.08 -21.90 19.97
N GLY A 62 -5.98 -20.57 19.80
CA GLY A 62 -4.70 -19.85 19.84
C GLY A 62 -3.87 -19.95 18.55
N ASP A 63 -4.42 -20.54 17.48
CA ASP A 63 -3.74 -20.56 16.19
C ASP A 63 -3.92 -19.22 15.49
N HIS A 64 -2.81 -18.61 15.12
CA HIS A 64 -2.83 -17.39 14.31
C HIS A 64 -3.14 -17.72 12.86
N ARG A 65 -4.32 -17.33 12.39
CA ARG A 65 -4.61 -17.32 10.95
C ARG A 65 -4.38 -15.92 10.40
N PHE A 66 -3.51 -15.84 9.43
CA PHE A 66 -3.37 -14.60 8.67
C PHE A 66 -4.61 -14.42 7.80
N LEU A 67 -5.31 -13.32 8.00
CA LEU A 67 -6.21 -12.83 6.98
C LEU A 67 -5.37 -12.32 5.81
N LYS A 68 -5.89 -12.53 4.63
CA LYS A 68 -5.27 -12.01 3.42
C LYS A 68 -5.12 -10.48 3.50
N GLY A 69 -3.91 -9.99 3.30
CA GLY A 69 -3.62 -8.56 3.16
C GLY A 69 -3.05 -7.84 4.38
N THR A 70 -2.81 -6.57 4.19
CA THR A 70 -2.21 -5.65 5.16
C THR A 70 -2.96 -4.32 5.12
N PRO A 71 -3.30 -3.70 6.26
CA PRO A 71 -4.00 -2.40 6.23
C PRO A 71 -3.11 -1.27 5.75
N LEU A 72 -3.64 -0.37 4.91
CA LEU A 72 -2.91 0.84 4.47
C LEU A 72 -2.47 1.72 5.64
N SER A 73 -3.24 1.76 6.71
CA SER A 73 -2.87 2.48 7.93
C SER A 73 -1.62 1.92 8.60
N ALA A 74 -1.42 0.59 8.56
CA ALA A 74 -0.19 -0.04 9.04
C ALA A 74 1.02 0.38 8.19
N ALA A 75 0.86 0.44 6.87
CA ALA A 75 1.90 0.95 5.97
C ALA A 75 2.23 2.41 6.28
N ALA A 76 1.21 3.26 6.47
CA ALA A 76 1.39 4.66 6.79
C ALA A 76 2.12 4.85 8.12
N TRP A 77 1.71 4.12 9.16
CA TRP A 77 2.40 4.14 10.44
C TRP A 77 3.85 3.69 10.30
N PHE A 78 4.10 2.54 9.67
CA PHE A 78 5.43 1.97 9.51
C PHE A 78 6.41 2.91 8.79
N LEU A 79 5.93 3.61 7.76
CA LEU A 79 6.73 4.57 7.00
C LEU A 79 6.97 5.86 7.83
N SER A 80 5.97 6.31 8.58
CA SER A 80 6.09 7.49 9.44
C SER A 80 7.09 7.29 10.58
N GLU A 81 7.16 6.07 11.15
CA GLU A 81 8.17 5.70 12.17
C GLU A 81 9.60 5.73 11.62
N ARG A 82 9.73 5.70 10.30
CA ARG A 82 11.02 5.83 9.60
C ARG A 82 11.30 7.24 9.09
N ASN A 83 10.64 8.23 9.70
CA ASN A 83 10.79 9.66 9.36
C ASN A 83 10.40 10.01 7.92
N LEU A 84 9.56 9.21 7.28
CA LEU A 84 8.93 9.59 6.01
C LEU A 84 7.67 10.38 6.31
N ARG A 85 7.56 11.57 5.72
CA ARG A 85 6.31 12.33 5.78
C ARG A 85 5.20 11.54 5.10
N THR A 86 4.17 11.19 5.86
CA THR A 86 3.10 10.32 5.42
C THR A 86 1.74 11.00 5.56
N ALA A 87 0.93 10.91 4.51
CA ALA A 87 -0.44 11.38 4.52
C ALA A 87 -1.39 10.33 3.97
N ILE A 88 -2.56 10.18 4.58
CA ILE A 88 -3.64 9.35 4.08
C ILE A 88 -4.73 10.26 3.52
N TYR A 89 -5.03 10.10 2.23
CA TYR A 89 -6.14 10.76 1.56
C TYR A 89 -7.35 9.83 1.57
N HIS A 90 -8.48 10.29 2.09
CA HIS A 90 -9.69 9.49 2.24
C HIS A 90 -10.94 10.33 1.92
N SER A 91 -11.99 9.69 1.41
CA SER A 91 -13.28 10.36 1.17
C SER A 91 -14.08 10.49 2.47
N GLU A 92 -14.19 9.42 3.24
CA GLU A 92 -14.81 9.36 4.57
C GLU A 92 -14.03 8.36 5.43
N GLU A 93 -13.93 8.62 6.74
CA GLU A 93 -13.20 7.73 7.65
C GLU A 93 -13.76 6.31 7.67
N GLU A 94 -15.07 6.16 7.56
CA GLU A 94 -15.73 4.85 7.54
C GLU A 94 -15.56 4.10 6.22
N MET A 95 -15.37 4.79 5.09
CA MET A 95 -15.18 4.18 3.78
C MET A 95 -13.83 3.45 3.64
N LEU A 96 -12.85 3.79 4.44
CA LEU A 96 -11.56 3.10 4.42
C LEU A 96 -11.66 1.62 4.79
N CYS A 97 -12.77 1.20 5.37
CA CYS A 97 -12.97 -0.17 5.83
C CYS A 97 -14.20 -0.87 5.25
N ASN A 98 -15.29 -0.17 4.95
CA ASN A 98 -16.59 -0.81 4.80
C ASN A 98 -17.06 -1.08 3.37
N THR A 99 -16.87 -0.17 2.43
CA THR A 99 -17.61 -0.27 1.17
C THR A 99 -16.77 -0.65 -0.03
N LEU A 100 -15.54 -0.20 -0.09
CA LEU A 100 -14.67 -0.52 -1.23
C LEU A 100 -13.81 -1.76 -0.99
N TRP A 101 -13.50 -2.06 0.27
CA TRP A 101 -12.47 -3.02 0.64
C TRP A 101 -13.02 -4.34 1.14
N GLY A 102 -14.23 -4.36 1.62
CA GLY A 102 -14.67 -5.50 2.40
C GLY A 102 -15.69 -6.38 1.73
N ALA A 103 -16.69 -5.82 1.10
CA ALA A 103 -17.91 -6.56 0.79
C ALA A 103 -17.74 -7.80 -0.10
N PRO A 104 -16.87 -7.86 -1.12
CA PRO A 104 -16.64 -9.11 -1.82
C PRO A 104 -15.48 -9.95 -1.28
N TYR A 105 -14.59 -9.38 -0.42
CA TYR A 105 -13.30 -10.02 -0.10
C TYR A 105 -13.23 -10.63 1.28
N TYR A 106 -14.05 -10.14 2.21
CA TYR A 106 -14.07 -10.64 3.58
C TYR A 106 -15.49 -10.93 4.04
N PRO A 107 -15.71 -12.01 4.79
CA PRO A 107 -16.97 -12.25 5.47
C PRO A 107 -17.34 -11.07 6.38
N ALA A 108 -18.64 -10.74 6.44
CA ALA A 108 -19.12 -9.58 7.19
C ALA A 108 -18.73 -9.62 8.69
N GLU A 109 -18.58 -10.82 9.22
CA GLU A 109 -18.25 -11.08 10.62
C GLU A 109 -16.88 -10.55 11.01
N ILE A 110 -15.94 -10.44 10.06
CA ILE A 110 -14.57 -9.97 10.34
C ILE A 110 -14.37 -8.47 10.11
N PHE A 111 -15.36 -7.76 9.58
CA PHE A 111 -15.26 -6.31 9.39
C PHE A 111 -14.95 -5.51 10.67
N PRO A 112 -15.60 -5.79 11.81
CA PRO A 112 -15.25 -5.08 13.04
C PRO A 112 -13.78 -5.21 13.40
N TYR A 113 -13.21 -6.40 13.22
CA TYR A 113 -11.79 -6.65 13.47
C TYR A 113 -10.88 -5.86 12.50
N ILE A 114 -11.20 -5.85 11.21
CA ILE A 114 -10.43 -5.10 10.20
C ILE A 114 -10.46 -3.61 10.52
N LEU A 115 -11.63 -3.08 10.89
CA LEU A 115 -11.80 -1.68 11.26
C LEU A 115 -11.02 -1.33 12.53
N GLU A 116 -11.06 -2.21 13.53
CA GLU A 116 -10.29 -2.05 14.77
C GLU A 116 -8.78 -2.00 14.50
N LYS A 117 -8.27 -2.93 13.70
CA LYS A 117 -6.85 -2.95 13.31
C LYS A 117 -6.46 -1.72 12.51
N TYR A 118 -7.33 -1.26 11.61
CA TYR A 118 -7.10 -0.03 10.88
C TYR A 118 -6.98 1.18 11.82
N LYS A 119 -7.93 1.33 12.75
CA LYS A 119 -7.94 2.41 13.74
C LYS A 119 -6.75 2.33 14.69
N TYR A 120 -6.36 1.12 15.09
CA TYR A 120 -5.20 0.89 15.94
C TYR A 120 -3.92 1.50 15.34
N TRP A 121 -3.63 1.22 14.07
CA TRP A 121 -2.46 1.76 13.39
C TRP A 121 -2.53 3.28 13.20
N LEU A 122 -3.73 3.82 12.93
CA LEU A 122 -3.92 5.27 12.87
C LEU A 122 -3.65 5.94 14.22
N GLN A 123 -4.10 5.35 15.31
CA GLN A 123 -3.84 5.87 16.66
C GLN A 123 -2.36 5.88 17.00
N LEU A 124 -1.65 4.80 16.68
CA LEU A 124 -0.19 4.75 16.86
C LEU A 124 0.54 5.83 16.06
N GLY A 125 0.04 6.17 14.89
CA GLY A 125 0.63 7.17 14.00
C GLY A 125 0.05 8.57 14.14
N ALA A 126 -0.86 8.84 15.07
CA ALA A 126 -1.68 10.06 15.12
C ALA A 126 -0.89 11.38 15.11
N GLN A 127 0.34 11.38 15.62
CA GLN A 127 1.21 12.56 15.61
C GLN A 127 2.06 12.71 14.34
N LYS A 128 2.15 11.68 13.52
CA LYS A 128 3.07 11.61 12.36
C LYS A 128 2.37 11.44 11.03
N ILE A 129 1.09 11.00 11.04
CA ILE A 129 0.30 10.76 9.85
C ILE A 129 -0.69 11.91 9.68
N GLU A 130 -0.62 12.58 8.53
CA GLU A 130 -1.60 13.59 8.15
C GLU A 130 -2.85 12.90 7.55
N LEU A 131 -4.03 13.11 8.12
CA LEU A 131 -5.30 12.68 7.53
C LEU A 131 -5.86 13.82 6.68
N LYS A 132 -6.13 13.55 5.42
CA LYS A 132 -6.63 14.54 4.45
C LYS A 132 -7.90 14.06 3.80
N LYS A 133 -8.99 14.74 4.07
CA LYS A 133 -10.26 14.47 3.39
C LYS A 133 -10.17 14.92 1.93
N CYS A 134 -10.55 14.05 1.02
CA CYS A 134 -10.72 14.38 -0.39
C CYS A 134 -11.97 13.67 -0.93
N GLU A 135 -12.85 14.41 -1.61
CA GLU A 135 -14.10 13.84 -2.15
C GLU A 135 -13.85 12.84 -3.28
N LYS A 136 -12.79 13.07 -4.05
CA LYS A 136 -12.43 12.23 -5.20
C LYS A 136 -10.93 12.23 -5.44
N LEU A 137 -10.37 11.05 -5.56
CA LEU A 137 -9.01 10.87 -6.07
C LEU A 137 -8.99 11.21 -7.57
N SER A 138 -8.49 12.38 -7.91
CA SER A 138 -8.42 12.87 -9.29
C SER A 138 -7.01 12.81 -9.85
N GLY A 139 -6.87 12.69 -11.16
CA GLY A 139 -5.56 12.76 -11.83
C GLY A 139 -4.82 14.08 -11.53
N LYS A 140 -5.55 15.19 -11.34
CA LYS A 140 -4.97 16.49 -10.93
C LYS A 140 -4.34 16.40 -9.54
N LEU A 141 -5.00 15.74 -8.58
CA LEU A 141 -4.44 15.53 -7.24
C LEU A 141 -3.21 14.64 -7.29
N LEU A 142 -3.29 13.50 -7.99
CA LEU A 142 -2.15 12.59 -8.16
C LEU A 142 -0.95 13.31 -8.78
N LYS A 143 -1.16 14.08 -9.86
CA LYS A 143 -0.11 14.89 -10.48
C LYS A 143 0.51 15.87 -9.48
N SER A 144 -0.31 16.61 -8.74
CA SER A 144 0.17 17.57 -7.74
C SER A 144 1.02 16.93 -6.65
N LEU A 145 0.67 15.73 -6.20
CA LEU A 145 1.44 14.99 -5.19
C LEU A 145 2.79 14.53 -5.76
N LEU A 146 2.79 14.01 -6.98
CA LEU A 146 4.03 13.61 -7.67
C LEU A 146 4.96 14.79 -7.96
N ASP A 147 4.41 15.96 -8.28
CA ASP A 147 5.19 17.20 -8.47
C ASP A 147 5.86 17.67 -7.17
N GLN A 148 5.24 17.37 -6.01
CA GLN A 148 5.82 17.60 -4.70
C GLN A 148 6.88 16.54 -4.31
N GLY A 149 7.17 15.58 -5.18
CA GLY A 149 8.13 14.50 -4.93
C GLY A 149 7.61 13.37 -4.05
N MET A 150 6.30 13.29 -3.85
CA MET A 150 5.67 12.20 -3.10
C MET A 150 5.52 10.97 -3.97
N LEU A 151 5.68 9.80 -3.38
CA LEU A 151 5.22 8.52 -3.94
C LEU A 151 3.78 8.27 -3.49
N ILE A 152 2.99 7.68 -4.36
CA ILE A 152 1.58 7.41 -4.07
C ILE A 152 1.37 5.93 -3.95
N LEU A 153 1.10 5.47 -2.73
CA LEU A 153 0.68 4.10 -2.45
C LEU A 153 -0.83 4.04 -2.48
N THR A 154 -1.37 3.20 -3.32
CA THR A 154 -2.82 3.01 -3.46
C THR A 154 -3.16 1.55 -3.66
N ALA A 155 -4.44 1.24 -3.60
CA ALA A 155 -4.93 -0.06 -3.99
C ALA A 155 -5.94 0.08 -5.12
N CYS A 156 -5.97 -0.92 -5.96
CA CYS A 156 -6.91 -1.07 -7.04
C CYS A 156 -7.57 -2.45 -6.99
N VAL A 157 -8.73 -2.56 -7.60
CA VAL A 157 -9.39 -3.84 -7.80
C VAL A 157 -8.86 -4.44 -9.10
N VAL A 158 -8.32 -5.63 -9.01
CA VAL A 158 -7.88 -6.40 -10.18
C VAL A 158 -8.68 -7.68 -10.32
N ASN A 159 -8.90 -8.12 -11.54
CA ASN A 159 -9.53 -9.41 -11.79
C ASN A 159 -8.45 -10.50 -11.74
N SER A 160 -8.70 -11.53 -10.94
CA SER A 160 -7.89 -12.74 -10.88
C SER A 160 -8.71 -13.95 -11.31
N GLU A 161 -8.09 -15.12 -11.42
CA GLU A 161 -8.80 -16.38 -11.68
C GLU A 161 -9.79 -16.75 -10.55
N GLU A 162 -9.52 -16.31 -9.32
CA GLU A 162 -10.37 -16.51 -8.15
C GLU A 162 -11.46 -15.42 -7.99
N GLY A 163 -11.51 -14.43 -8.89
CA GLY A 163 -12.43 -13.31 -8.84
C GLY A 163 -11.72 -11.97 -8.68
N GLN A 164 -12.45 -10.98 -8.17
CA GLN A 164 -11.88 -9.66 -7.90
C GLN A 164 -11.06 -9.67 -6.62
N VAL A 165 -9.85 -9.14 -6.68
CA VAL A 165 -8.96 -8.99 -5.52
C VAL A 165 -8.48 -7.54 -5.40
N LEU A 166 -8.21 -7.13 -4.16
CA LEU A 166 -7.54 -5.87 -3.89
C LEU A 166 -6.05 -6.03 -4.06
N HIS A 167 -5.46 -5.14 -4.81
CA HIS A 167 -4.05 -5.17 -5.12
C HIS A 167 -3.42 -3.81 -4.84
N ALA A 168 -2.35 -3.81 -4.05
CA ALA A 168 -1.60 -2.60 -3.74
C ALA A 168 -0.58 -2.31 -4.84
N VAL A 169 -0.54 -1.07 -5.28
CA VAL A 169 0.40 -0.57 -6.28
C VAL A 169 1.01 0.77 -5.85
N LEU A 170 2.16 1.09 -6.41
CA LEU A 170 2.85 2.34 -6.17
C LEU A 170 2.88 3.16 -7.45
N ILE A 171 2.58 4.46 -7.37
CA ILE A 171 2.70 5.41 -8.48
C ILE A 171 3.88 6.33 -8.18
N ASP A 172 4.87 6.39 -9.07
CA ASP A 172 6.11 7.13 -8.87
C ASP A 172 6.28 8.33 -9.79
N SER A 173 5.58 8.35 -10.92
CA SER A 173 5.73 9.38 -11.92
C SER A 173 4.54 9.44 -12.87
N TYR A 174 4.54 10.43 -13.73
CA TYR A 174 3.57 10.56 -14.81
C TYR A 174 4.23 11.09 -16.08
N TYR A 175 3.59 10.86 -17.21
CA TYR A 175 3.87 11.46 -18.50
C TYR A 175 2.65 12.27 -18.95
N GLU A 176 2.89 13.45 -19.51
CA GLU A 176 1.84 14.33 -20.05
C GLU A 176 2.15 14.60 -21.51
N GLY A 177 1.21 14.26 -22.38
CA GLY A 177 1.31 14.45 -23.83
C GLY A 177 -0.03 14.18 -24.51
N ASP A 178 -0.27 14.81 -25.66
CA ASP A 178 -1.47 14.66 -26.50
C ASP A 178 -2.80 14.86 -25.75
N GLY A 179 -2.80 15.76 -24.75
CA GLY A 179 -3.97 16.02 -23.91
C GLY A 179 -4.29 14.94 -22.89
N LEU A 180 -3.41 13.96 -22.71
CA LEU A 180 -3.53 12.88 -21.76
C LEU A 180 -2.46 12.98 -20.65
N VAL A 181 -2.81 12.49 -19.48
CA VAL A 181 -1.87 12.25 -18.37
C VAL A 181 -1.84 10.76 -18.11
N LEU A 182 -0.68 10.14 -18.32
CA LEU A 182 -0.43 8.73 -18.07
C LEU A 182 0.42 8.58 -16.83
N PHE A 183 -0.05 7.80 -15.84
CA PHE A 183 0.67 7.54 -14.62
C PHE A 183 1.50 6.26 -14.76
N HIS A 184 2.73 6.33 -14.28
CA HIS A 184 3.60 5.18 -14.21
C HIS A 184 3.32 4.41 -12.91
N VAL A 185 2.87 3.17 -13.06
CA VAL A 185 2.49 2.28 -11.96
C VAL A 185 3.56 1.22 -11.76
N CYS A 186 4.07 1.14 -10.55
CA CYS A 186 4.98 0.10 -10.09
C CYS A 186 4.15 -1.02 -9.45
N ASP A 187 3.89 -2.07 -10.22
CA ASP A 187 3.06 -3.19 -9.82
C ASP A 187 3.92 -4.36 -9.31
N PRO A 188 3.81 -4.73 -8.02
CA PRO A 188 4.57 -5.84 -7.46
C PRO A 188 4.17 -7.21 -8.03
N ALA A 189 2.98 -7.36 -8.60
CA ALA A 189 2.56 -8.63 -9.20
C ALA A 189 3.32 -8.90 -10.51
N CYS A 190 3.59 -7.87 -11.30
CA CYS A 190 4.24 -8.01 -12.60
C CYS A 190 5.76 -8.04 -12.50
N GLY A 191 6.35 -7.42 -11.48
CA GLY A 191 7.80 -7.24 -11.37
C GLY A 191 8.39 -6.50 -12.58
N GLN A 192 7.55 -5.75 -13.30
CA GLN A 192 7.90 -4.94 -14.47
C GLN A 192 7.20 -3.59 -14.37
N TYR A 193 7.78 -2.60 -15.02
CA TYR A 193 7.10 -1.32 -15.23
C TYR A 193 5.95 -1.54 -16.20
N THR A 194 4.75 -1.23 -15.79
CA THR A 194 3.55 -1.20 -16.63
C THR A 194 3.19 0.22 -17.00
#